data_8fa6ad384be5de6a8977650bda353cb6
#
_entry.id   8fa6ad384be5de6a8977650bda353cb6
#
_cell.length_a   1.000
_cell.length_b   1.000
_cell.length_c   1.000
_cell.angle_alpha   90.00
_cell.angle_beta   90.00
_cell.angle_gamma   90.00
#
_symmetry.space_group_name_H-M   'P 1'
#
loop_
_entity.id
_entity.type
_entity.pdbx_description
1 polymer ?
#
loop_
_entity_poly.entity_id
_entity_poly.type
_entity_poly.pdbx_seq_one_letter_code
_entity_poly.pdbx_strand_id
1 'polypeptide(L)'
;DNGAAPGSYWLTGSQAYRLMELAQESLAGRTAILHMSALSQSELCGAMEVSPFSLALDELQKRKALLSPATPNEIYQRIWDGALPGHRSGKYKDRDVFYSSYIQTYIDRDVTTDIPGVDKVMFADFIRAAACRSGQMLNLHDIAGDVGVSDDTAKRWMKELEKSGIVFFLHPY
;
A
#
# COMPACT_ATOMS: atom_id res chain seq x y z
N ASP A 1 -19.49 -15.08 -26.12
CA ASP A 1 -18.13 -15.67 -26.24
C ASP A 1 -17.59 -15.33 -27.62
N ASN A 2 -16.85 -14.22 -27.75
CA ASN A 2 -16.30 -13.78 -29.04
C ASN A 2 -14.95 -14.40 -29.36
N GLY A 3 -14.62 -15.58 -28.82
CA GLY A 3 -13.38 -16.29 -29.15
C GLY A 3 -12.07 -15.60 -28.77
N ALA A 4 -12.11 -14.64 -27.86
CA ALA A 4 -10.90 -13.97 -27.37
C ALA A 4 -10.01 -14.94 -26.58
N ALA A 5 -8.71 -14.94 -26.88
CA ALA A 5 -7.75 -15.79 -26.19
C ALA A 5 -7.65 -15.42 -24.69
N PRO A 6 -7.30 -16.36 -23.79
CA PRO A 6 -7.01 -16.04 -22.40
C PRO A 6 -5.99 -14.90 -22.29
N GLY A 7 -6.24 -13.93 -21.39
CA GLY A 7 -5.37 -12.77 -21.22
C GLY A 7 -5.61 -11.59 -22.19
N SER A 8 -6.65 -11.67 -23.05
CA SER A 8 -6.98 -10.58 -23.97
C SER A 8 -7.56 -9.34 -23.28
N TYR A 9 -8.07 -9.48 -22.07
CA TYR A 9 -8.66 -8.38 -21.31
C TYR A 9 -7.92 -8.18 -19.99
N TRP A 10 -7.61 -6.92 -19.73
CA TRP A 10 -6.97 -6.50 -18.48
C TRP A 10 -7.86 -5.49 -17.79
N LEU A 11 -8.28 -5.82 -16.55
CA LEU A 11 -9.00 -4.91 -15.69
C LEU A 11 -8.02 -4.37 -14.66
N THR A 12 -8.01 -3.07 -14.47
CA THR A 12 -7.16 -2.42 -13.47
C THR A 12 -7.98 -1.47 -12.60
N GLY A 13 -7.64 -1.38 -11.33
CA GLY A 13 -8.29 -0.46 -10.40
C GLY A 13 -7.53 -0.40 -9.07
N SER A 14 -7.68 0.72 -8.38
CA SER A 14 -7.10 0.94 -7.05
C SER A 14 -7.85 0.20 -5.93
N GLN A 15 -9.11 -0.18 -6.17
CA GLN A 15 -9.96 -0.93 -5.25
C GLN A 15 -10.00 -2.41 -5.67
N ALA A 16 -8.93 -3.15 -5.38
CA ALA A 16 -8.82 -4.57 -5.76
C ALA A 16 -10.01 -5.40 -5.23
N TYR A 17 -10.46 -5.15 -4.00
CA TYR A 17 -11.57 -5.85 -3.38
C TYR A 17 -12.88 -5.65 -4.17
N ARG A 18 -13.19 -4.42 -4.58
CA ARG A 18 -14.40 -4.10 -5.32
C ARG A 18 -14.39 -4.66 -6.74
N LEU A 19 -13.23 -4.64 -7.40
CA LEU A 19 -13.06 -5.35 -8.67
C LEU A 19 -13.27 -6.86 -8.50
N MET A 20 -12.84 -7.43 -7.38
CA MET A 20 -13.06 -8.83 -7.06
C MET A 20 -14.53 -9.14 -6.80
N GLU A 21 -15.26 -8.34 -6.05
CA GLU A 21 -16.70 -8.53 -5.83
C GLU A 21 -17.47 -8.55 -7.17
N LEU A 22 -17.21 -7.57 -8.03
CA LEU A 22 -17.82 -7.49 -9.35
C LEU A 22 -17.42 -8.63 -10.29
N ALA A 23 -16.21 -9.17 -10.11
CA ALA A 23 -15.67 -10.26 -10.91
C ALA A 23 -16.11 -11.65 -10.40
N GLN A 24 -16.33 -11.82 -9.10
CA GLN A 24 -16.66 -13.11 -8.49
C GLN A 24 -17.98 -13.69 -8.98
N GLU A 25 -18.99 -12.88 -9.25
CA GLU A 25 -20.28 -13.36 -9.69
C GLU A 25 -20.29 -13.93 -11.14
N SER A 26 -19.39 -13.44 -12.00
CA SER A 26 -19.41 -13.83 -13.43
C SER A 26 -18.10 -14.46 -13.93
N LEU A 27 -16.97 -14.26 -13.24
CA LEU A 27 -15.64 -14.62 -13.72
C LEU A 27 -14.90 -15.64 -12.83
N ALA A 28 -15.59 -16.28 -11.89
CA ALA A 28 -15.00 -17.30 -11.03
C ALA A 28 -14.29 -18.40 -11.84
N GLY A 29 -13.02 -18.64 -11.57
CA GLY A 29 -12.19 -19.62 -12.26
C GLY A 29 -11.71 -19.23 -13.67
N ARG A 30 -12.03 -18.00 -14.13
CA ARG A 30 -11.64 -17.49 -15.48
C ARG A 30 -10.75 -16.27 -15.43
N THR A 31 -10.41 -15.78 -14.25
CA THR A 31 -9.63 -14.55 -14.04
C THR A 31 -8.42 -14.83 -13.19
N ALA A 32 -7.26 -14.34 -13.59
CA ALA A 32 -6.08 -14.26 -12.74
C ALA A 32 -6.07 -12.88 -12.05
N ILE A 33 -5.83 -12.87 -10.73
CA ILE A 33 -5.75 -11.65 -9.94
C ILE A 33 -4.29 -11.38 -9.63
N LEU A 34 -3.82 -10.23 -10.07
CA LEU A 34 -2.45 -9.76 -9.83
C LEU A 34 -2.50 -8.54 -8.91
N HIS A 35 -1.85 -8.64 -7.75
CA HIS A 35 -1.70 -7.53 -6.84
C HIS A 35 -0.42 -6.76 -7.18
N MET A 36 -0.55 -5.45 -7.41
CA MET A 36 0.58 -4.57 -7.62
C MET A 36 0.84 -3.77 -6.35
N SER A 37 2.03 -3.92 -5.80
CA SER A 37 2.52 -3.11 -4.69
C SER A 37 3.19 -1.83 -5.19
N ALA A 38 3.58 -0.94 -4.27
CA ALA A 38 4.53 0.12 -4.57
C ALA A 38 5.88 -0.46 -5.03
N LEU A 39 6.73 0.37 -5.65
CA LEU A 39 8.02 -0.06 -6.17
C LEU A 39 8.90 -0.67 -5.07
N SER A 40 9.46 -1.83 -5.34
CA SER A 40 10.44 -2.47 -4.47
C SER A 40 11.77 -1.71 -4.49
N GLN A 41 12.64 -1.96 -3.51
CA GLN A 41 14.00 -1.38 -3.49
C GLN A 41 14.80 -1.79 -4.72
N SER A 42 14.60 -3.00 -5.22
CA SER A 42 15.26 -3.48 -6.44
C SER A 42 14.84 -2.68 -7.66
N GLU A 43 13.54 -2.44 -7.83
CA GLU A 43 13.01 -1.61 -8.92
C GLU A 43 13.47 -0.16 -8.80
N LEU A 44 13.51 0.40 -7.57
CA LEU A 44 14.05 1.75 -7.33
C LEU A 44 15.54 1.87 -7.67
N CYS A 45 16.30 0.79 -7.57
CA CYS A 45 17.71 0.72 -7.96
C CYS A 45 17.92 0.30 -9.43
N GLY A 46 16.84 0.14 -10.21
CA GLY A 46 16.92 -0.24 -11.62
C GLY A 46 17.21 -1.71 -11.89
N ALA A 47 17.07 -2.57 -10.87
CA ALA A 47 17.21 -4.00 -11.05
C ALA A 47 15.95 -4.60 -11.70
N MET A 48 16.08 -5.08 -12.93
CA MET A 48 14.96 -5.55 -13.76
C MET A 48 14.56 -7.00 -13.45
N GLU A 49 15.47 -7.80 -12.94
CA GLU A 49 15.22 -9.21 -12.61
C GLU A 49 15.49 -9.46 -11.12
N VAL A 50 14.44 -9.74 -10.38
CA VAL A 50 14.55 -10.09 -8.97
C VAL A 50 13.82 -11.41 -8.74
N SER A 51 14.58 -12.46 -8.44
CA SER A 51 14.00 -13.70 -7.92
C SER A 51 13.27 -13.44 -6.60
N PRO A 52 12.26 -14.23 -6.24
CA PRO A 52 11.62 -14.12 -4.92
C PRO A 52 12.66 -14.14 -3.79
N PHE A 53 12.39 -13.42 -2.70
CA PHE A 53 13.30 -13.39 -1.56
C PHE A 53 13.45 -14.80 -0.96
N SER A 54 14.69 -15.21 -0.75
CA SER A 54 15.04 -16.47 -0.13
C SER A 54 16.11 -16.24 0.95
N LEU A 55 16.03 -17.02 2.03
CA LEU A 55 17.05 -17.04 3.11
C LEU A 55 18.21 -17.99 2.79
N ALA A 56 18.22 -18.65 1.62
CA ALA A 56 19.33 -19.48 1.20
C ALA A 56 20.60 -18.65 1.06
N LEU A 57 21.71 -19.13 1.62
CA LEU A 57 22.97 -18.40 1.76
C LEU A 57 23.54 -17.95 0.40
N ASP A 58 23.44 -18.78 -0.61
CA ASP A 58 23.86 -18.49 -1.98
C ASP A 58 23.04 -17.36 -2.61
N GLU A 59 21.73 -17.33 -2.39
CA GLU A 59 20.85 -16.25 -2.85
C GLU A 59 21.13 -14.92 -2.11
N LEU A 60 21.38 -14.98 -0.80
CA LEU A 60 21.79 -13.80 -0.04
C LEU A 60 23.13 -13.25 -0.50
N GLN A 61 24.09 -14.10 -0.83
CA GLN A 61 25.40 -13.68 -1.36
C GLN A 61 25.27 -13.05 -2.75
N LYS A 62 24.47 -13.62 -3.64
CA LYS A 62 24.17 -13.04 -4.95
C LYS A 62 23.52 -11.66 -4.81
N ARG A 63 22.52 -11.52 -3.94
CA ARG A 63 21.86 -10.23 -3.68
C ARG A 63 22.83 -9.20 -3.09
N LYS A 64 23.68 -9.60 -2.15
CA LYS A 64 24.71 -8.73 -1.57
C LYS A 64 25.66 -8.18 -2.63
N ALA A 65 26.03 -8.99 -3.62
CA ALA A 65 26.90 -8.56 -4.72
C ALA A 65 26.24 -7.54 -5.67
N LEU A 66 24.91 -7.54 -5.75
CA LEU A 66 24.15 -6.60 -6.58
C LEU A 66 23.82 -5.28 -5.87
N LEU A 67 23.98 -5.22 -4.55
CA LEU A 67 23.62 -4.04 -3.76
C LEU A 67 24.82 -3.11 -3.61
N SER A 68 24.64 -1.85 -3.98
CA SER A 68 25.53 -0.79 -3.51
C SER A 68 25.22 -0.50 -2.04
N PRO A 69 26.26 -0.38 -1.18
CA PRO A 69 26.08 0.04 0.20
C PRO A 69 25.32 1.37 0.25
N ALA A 70 24.28 1.44 1.09
CA ALA A 70 23.56 2.67 1.32
C ALA A 70 23.86 3.18 2.74
N THR A 71 24.06 4.47 2.86
CA THR A 71 24.19 5.14 4.17
C THR A 71 22.84 5.19 4.87
N PRO A 72 22.79 5.32 6.21
CA PRO A 72 21.54 5.52 6.93
C PRO A 72 20.71 6.68 6.38
N ASN A 73 21.34 7.81 6.04
CA ASN A 73 20.65 8.96 5.47
C ASN A 73 19.98 8.64 4.13
N GLU A 74 20.63 7.90 3.26
CA GLU A 74 20.03 7.48 1.98
C GLU A 74 18.85 6.54 2.20
N ILE A 75 18.92 5.65 3.19
CA ILE A 75 17.80 4.77 3.55
C ILE A 75 16.62 5.60 4.06
N TYR A 76 16.84 6.52 4.99
CA TYR A 76 15.80 7.40 5.49
C TYR A 76 15.22 8.32 4.41
N GLN A 77 16.07 8.80 3.49
CA GLN A 77 15.59 9.58 2.35
C GLN A 77 14.67 8.75 1.44
N ARG A 78 15.01 7.48 1.17
CA ARG A 78 14.14 6.57 0.41
C ARG A 78 12.81 6.31 1.10
N ILE A 79 12.82 6.14 2.42
CA ILE A 79 11.60 6.00 3.23
C ILE A 79 10.76 7.28 3.13
N TRP A 80 11.39 8.44 3.26
CA TRP A 80 10.75 9.75 3.16
C TRP A 80 10.12 9.98 1.80
N ASP A 81 10.84 9.70 0.72
CA ASP A 81 10.36 9.84 -0.65
C ASP A 81 9.23 8.85 -0.99
N GLY A 82 9.17 7.73 -0.27
CA GLY A 82 8.21 6.67 -0.54
C GLY A 82 8.52 5.91 -1.84
N ALA A 83 7.61 5.06 -2.24
CA ALA A 83 7.80 4.15 -3.37
C ALA A 83 6.65 4.17 -4.40
N LEU A 84 5.77 5.17 -4.35
CA LEU A 84 4.69 5.29 -5.33
C LEU A 84 5.24 5.73 -6.69
N PRO A 85 4.92 5.01 -7.78
CA PRO A 85 5.47 5.28 -9.12
C PRO A 85 5.24 6.71 -9.60
N GLY A 86 4.09 7.32 -9.28
CA GLY A 86 3.74 8.67 -9.71
C GLY A 86 4.74 9.73 -9.23
N HIS A 87 5.21 9.61 -7.99
CA HIS A 87 6.25 10.50 -7.45
C HIS A 87 7.65 10.08 -7.94
N ARG A 88 7.98 8.79 -7.88
CA ARG A 88 9.31 8.28 -8.23
C ARG A 88 9.68 8.42 -9.70
N SER A 89 8.70 8.49 -10.60
CA SER A 89 8.93 8.77 -12.04
C SER A 89 9.32 10.21 -12.33
N GLY A 90 9.29 11.10 -11.34
CA GLY A 90 9.55 12.53 -11.51
C GLY A 90 8.39 13.31 -12.17
N LYS A 91 7.27 12.65 -12.47
CA LYS A 91 6.07 13.30 -13.02
C LYS A 91 5.51 14.34 -12.03
N TYR A 92 5.52 14.02 -10.73
CA TYR A 92 5.10 14.90 -9.65
C TYR A 92 6.32 15.19 -8.78
N LYS A 93 6.87 16.40 -8.92
CA LYS A 93 8.14 16.79 -8.27
C LYS A 93 7.96 17.12 -6.79
N ASP A 94 6.85 17.79 -6.46
CA ASP A 94 6.55 18.17 -5.08
C ASP A 94 5.94 16.97 -4.34
N ARG A 95 6.71 16.42 -3.40
CA ARG A 95 6.35 15.26 -2.61
C ARG A 95 5.13 15.55 -1.74
N ASP A 96 5.11 16.69 -1.07
CA ASP A 96 4.09 17.00 -0.07
C ASP A 96 2.74 17.27 -0.76
N VAL A 97 2.77 17.96 -1.87
CA VAL A 97 1.58 18.13 -2.72
C VAL A 97 1.10 16.77 -3.26
N PHE A 98 2.02 15.93 -3.71
CA PHE A 98 1.66 14.60 -4.23
C PHE A 98 0.98 13.73 -3.16
N TYR A 99 1.59 13.57 -1.99
CA TYR A 99 1.05 12.70 -0.95
C TYR A 99 -0.21 13.29 -0.28
N SER A 100 -0.27 14.62 -0.09
CA SER A 100 -1.49 15.26 0.41
C SER A 100 -2.67 15.04 -0.53
N SER A 101 -2.45 15.22 -1.83
CA SER A 101 -3.48 14.98 -2.85
C SER A 101 -3.87 13.49 -2.94
N TYR A 102 -2.90 12.59 -2.78
CA TYR A 102 -3.15 11.15 -2.76
C TYR A 102 -4.07 10.77 -1.57
N ILE A 103 -3.73 11.20 -0.36
CA ILE A 103 -4.54 10.94 0.84
C ILE A 103 -5.92 11.56 0.72
N GLN A 104 -6.02 12.80 0.25
CA GLN A 104 -7.31 13.47 0.06
C GLN A 104 -8.20 12.70 -0.93
N THR A 105 -7.63 12.29 -2.07
CA THR A 105 -8.35 11.51 -3.09
C THR A 105 -8.79 10.15 -2.54
N TYR A 106 -7.94 9.50 -1.76
CA TYR A 106 -8.26 8.23 -1.11
C TYR A 106 -9.44 8.38 -0.14
N ILE A 107 -9.42 9.40 0.74
CA ILE A 107 -10.51 9.66 1.68
C ILE A 107 -11.80 9.98 0.91
N ASP A 108 -11.75 10.87 -0.06
CA ASP A 108 -12.94 11.37 -0.76
C ASP A 108 -13.59 10.30 -1.64
N ARG A 109 -12.82 9.41 -2.22
CA ARG A 109 -13.33 8.42 -3.17
C ARG A 109 -13.56 7.06 -2.51
N ASP A 110 -12.59 6.56 -1.78
CA ASP A 110 -12.56 5.18 -1.33
C ASP A 110 -13.19 5.06 0.07
N VAL A 111 -12.71 5.85 1.03
CA VAL A 111 -13.17 5.77 2.42
C VAL A 111 -14.64 6.18 2.56
N THR A 112 -15.07 7.26 1.92
CA THR A 112 -16.47 7.70 1.99
C THR A 112 -17.44 6.69 1.37
N THR A 113 -16.98 5.89 0.44
CA THR A 113 -17.78 4.83 -0.17
C THR A 113 -17.90 3.63 0.76
N ASP A 114 -16.81 3.22 1.40
CA ASP A 114 -16.76 2.03 2.25
C ASP A 114 -17.23 2.32 3.69
N ILE A 115 -17.16 3.59 4.12
CA ILE A 115 -17.61 4.05 5.44
C ILE A 115 -18.53 5.26 5.26
N PRO A 116 -19.81 5.06 4.93
CA PRO A 116 -20.76 6.16 4.78
C PRO A 116 -20.85 7.02 6.05
N GLY A 117 -20.80 8.35 5.88
CA GLY A 117 -20.88 9.30 6.99
C GLY A 117 -19.60 9.43 7.83
N VAL A 118 -18.47 8.94 7.35
CA VAL A 118 -17.18 9.12 8.02
C VAL A 118 -16.83 10.61 8.14
N ASP A 119 -16.38 11.02 9.33
CA ASP A 119 -15.73 12.32 9.50
C ASP A 119 -14.35 12.29 8.84
N LYS A 120 -14.24 13.00 7.71
CA LYS A 120 -13.01 13.00 6.90
C LYS A 120 -11.81 13.61 7.63
N VAL A 121 -12.04 14.62 8.46
CA VAL A 121 -10.97 15.29 9.23
C VAL A 121 -10.43 14.33 10.28
N MET A 122 -11.32 13.74 11.07
CA MET A 122 -10.92 12.75 12.08
C MET A 122 -10.28 11.51 11.44
N PHE A 123 -10.74 11.08 10.26
CA PHE A 123 -10.11 9.97 9.56
C PHE A 123 -8.69 10.32 9.06
N ALA A 124 -8.49 11.55 8.57
CA ALA A 124 -7.15 12.03 8.21
C ALA A 124 -6.21 12.10 9.43
N ASP A 125 -6.72 12.53 10.58
CA ASP A 125 -5.94 12.53 11.84
C ASP A 125 -5.64 11.11 12.31
N PHE A 126 -6.57 10.17 12.09
CA PHE A 126 -6.33 8.75 12.36
C PHE A 126 -5.20 8.18 11.50
N ILE A 127 -5.14 8.52 10.21
CA ILE A 127 -4.02 8.13 9.33
C ILE A 127 -2.69 8.66 9.89
N ARG A 128 -2.65 9.92 10.33
CA ARG A 128 -1.45 10.53 10.91
C ARG A 128 -1.03 9.83 12.20
N ALA A 129 -1.97 9.58 13.11
CA ALA A 129 -1.72 8.89 14.37
C ALA A 129 -1.21 7.45 14.15
N ALA A 130 -1.76 6.74 13.16
CA ALA A 130 -1.28 5.43 12.76
C ALA A 130 0.14 5.48 12.15
N ALA A 131 0.41 6.47 11.29
CA ALA A 131 1.71 6.65 10.67
C ALA A 131 2.82 6.94 11.70
N CYS A 132 2.54 7.75 12.73
CA CYS A 132 3.47 8.04 13.83
C CYS A 132 3.86 6.79 14.63
N ARG A 133 3.09 5.71 14.52
CA ARG A 133 3.33 4.42 15.20
C ARG A 133 3.86 3.33 14.26
N SER A 134 4.27 3.70 13.06
CA SER A 134 4.92 2.76 12.13
C SER A 134 6.14 2.09 12.76
N GLY A 135 6.24 0.76 12.64
CA GLY A 135 7.34 -0.02 13.22
C GLY A 135 7.21 -0.25 14.73
N GLN A 136 6.10 0.11 15.34
CA GLN A 136 5.82 -0.12 16.76
C GLN A 136 4.77 -1.22 16.94
N MET A 137 4.63 -1.71 18.18
CA MET A 137 3.54 -2.61 18.52
C MET A 137 2.21 -1.86 18.44
N LEU A 138 1.27 -2.42 17.68
CA LEU A 138 -0.03 -1.80 17.49
C LEU A 138 -0.83 -1.73 18.80
N ASN A 139 -1.22 -0.53 19.18
CA ASN A 139 -2.17 -0.27 20.24
C ASN A 139 -3.31 0.62 19.69
N LEU A 140 -4.44 0.00 19.36
CA LEU A 140 -5.59 0.73 18.81
C LEU A 140 -6.26 1.64 19.82
N HIS A 141 -6.22 1.31 21.12
CA HIS A 141 -6.78 2.14 22.17
C HIS A 141 -6.07 3.50 22.26
N ASP A 142 -4.74 3.49 22.20
CA ASP A 142 -3.96 4.73 22.23
C ASP A 142 -4.23 5.59 20.98
N ILE A 143 -4.33 4.96 19.80
CA ILE A 143 -4.67 5.68 18.55
C ILE A 143 -6.09 6.26 18.64
N ALA A 144 -7.04 5.51 19.17
CA ALA A 144 -8.41 5.95 19.37
C ALA A 144 -8.47 7.16 20.30
N GLY A 145 -7.73 7.11 21.42
CA GLY A 145 -7.63 8.21 22.40
C GLY A 145 -7.04 9.49 21.80
N ASP A 146 -5.97 9.38 21.01
CA ASP A 146 -5.33 10.53 20.37
C ASP A 146 -6.25 11.24 19.37
N VAL A 147 -7.09 10.49 18.68
CA VAL A 147 -8.01 11.03 17.66
C VAL A 147 -9.37 11.43 18.25
N GLY A 148 -9.71 10.92 19.42
CA GLY A 148 -11.01 11.16 20.05
C GLY A 148 -12.13 10.29 19.47
N VAL A 149 -11.84 9.07 19.04
CA VAL A 149 -12.82 8.10 18.53
C VAL A 149 -12.94 6.88 19.46
N SER A 150 -14.00 6.10 19.30
CA SER A 150 -14.12 4.84 20.04
C SER A 150 -13.16 3.77 19.51
N ASP A 151 -12.79 2.80 20.37
CA ASP A 151 -11.96 1.65 19.99
C ASP A 151 -12.56 0.87 18.80
N ASP A 152 -13.88 0.72 18.76
CA ASP A 152 -14.57 0.05 17.65
C ASP A 152 -14.43 0.84 16.34
N THR A 153 -14.49 2.15 16.42
CA THR A 153 -14.26 3.04 15.26
C THR A 153 -12.81 2.92 14.79
N ALA A 154 -11.85 2.99 15.70
CA ALA A 154 -10.43 2.82 15.39
C ALA A 154 -10.14 1.46 14.74
N LYS A 155 -10.72 0.39 15.26
CA LYS A 155 -10.59 -0.96 14.71
C LYS A 155 -11.16 -1.05 13.28
N ARG A 156 -12.33 -0.48 13.04
CA ARG A 156 -12.94 -0.43 11.70
C ARG A 156 -12.10 0.38 10.73
N TRP A 157 -11.59 1.53 11.15
CA TRP A 157 -10.76 2.41 10.33
C TRP A 157 -9.40 1.78 10.01
N MET A 158 -8.78 1.12 10.98
CA MET A 158 -7.53 0.41 10.77
C MET A 158 -7.68 -0.74 9.77
N LYS A 159 -8.79 -1.48 9.84
CA LYS A 159 -9.12 -2.52 8.87
C LYS A 159 -9.31 -1.97 7.46
N GLU A 160 -9.87 -0.76 7.34
CA GLU A 160 -10.01 -0.11 6.04
C GLU A 160 -8.65 0.32 5.46
N LEU A 161 -7.74 0.84 6.30
CA LEU A 161 -6.37 1.15 5.89
C LEU A 161 -5.60 -0.10 5.44
N GLU A 162 -5.79 -1.22 6.12
CA GLU A 162 -5.19 -2.50 5.74
C GLU A 162 -5.77 -3.02 4.42
N LYS A 163 -7.09 -3.03 4.27
CA LYS A 163 -7.80 -3.46 3.06
C LYS A 163 -7.38 -2.67 1.82
N SER A 164 -7.15 -1.38 1.97
CA SER A 164 -6.70 -0.48 0.90
C SER A 164 -5.19 -0.48 0.67
N GLY A 165 -4.42 -1.24 1.48
CA GLY A 165 -2.97 -1.32 1.35
C GLY A 165 -2.21 -0.08 1.80
N ILE A 166 -2.85 0.84 2.54
CA ILE A 166 -2.18 2.01 3.15
C ILE A 166 -1.30 1.56 4.31
N VAL A 167 -1.74 0.57 5.07
CA VAL A 167 -0.97 -0.09 6.14
C VAL A 167 -0.90 -1.59 5.89
N PHE A 168 0.09 -2.24 6.47
CA PHE A 168 0.17 -3.69 6.59
C PHE A 168 0.69 -4.07 7.96
N PHE A 169 0.33 -5.26 8.44
CA PHE A 169 0.76 -5.75 9.73
C PHE A 169 1.87 -6.79 9.59
N LEU A 170 2.91 -6.63 10.40
CA LEU A 170 3.88 -7.69 10.62
C LEU A 170 3.38 -8.56 11.77
N HIS A 171 2.95 -9.77 11.44
CA HIS A 171 2.52 -10.72 12.46
C HIS A 171 3.73 -11.34 13.16
N PRO A 172 3.63 -11.64 14.46
CA PRO A 172 4.70 -12.35 15.16
C PRO A 172 4.92 -13.72 14.51
N TYR A 173 6.18 -14.14 14.53
CA TYR A 173 6.63 -15.42 13.97
C TYR A 173 6.19 -16.59 14.85
#